data_75466b83e103d85e71d495d11cfd0427
#
_entry.id   75466b83e103d85e71d495d11cfd0427
#
_cell.length_a   1.000
_cell.length_b   1.000
_cell.length_c   1.000
_cell.angle_alpha   90.00
_cell.angle_beta   90.00
_cell.angle_gamma   90.00
#
_symmetry.space_group_name_H-M   'P 1'
#
loop_
_entity.id
_entity.type
_entity.pdbx_description
1 polymer ?
#
loop_
_entity_poly.entity_id
_entity_poly.type
_entity_poly.pdbx_seq_one_letter_code
_entity_poly.pdbx_strand_id
1 'polypeptide(L)'
;DKNIDEYYSKGFTHVKNVIPKSDLEIVREEVFLDGTYRTENNVSNGDEKDFGNGVWWKGFDMATHVSPILKEYYESHMMYKMAKEFLKSDEFYFFNDEIVIKYANEPNKFMLHTDAEYGPQPNLDFHHINFYWILDDFTDKNGAIRFQDIREERVTEENLWLDHGDEPPGGGWEWLYPKKGDVVVFSGKTLHYSVPNLTNGHRRAWSCQYTSIPIGNLPYDNKKH
;
A
#
# COMPACT_ATOMS: atom_id res chain seq x y z
N ASP A 1 -20.18 10.14 2.14
CA ASP A 1 -19.71 9.41 0.96
C ASP A 1 -19.63 7.92 1.30
N LYS A 2 -20.21 7.06 0.44
CA LYS A 2 -20.30 5.62 0.69
C LYS A 2 -18.92 4.98 0.96
N ASN A 3 -17.90 5.38 0.23
CA ASN A 3 -16.55 4.85 0.41
C ASN A 3 -15.93 5.29 1.74
N ILE A 4 -16.16 6.54 2.14
CA ILE A 4 -15.70 7.06 3.42
C ILE A 4 -16.41 6.33 4.57
N ASP A 5 -17.72 6.14 4.46
CA ASP A 5 -18.51 5.42 5.47
C ASP A 5 -18.08 3.96 5.61
N GLU A 6 -17.78 3.30 4.48
CA GLU A 6 -17.26 1.94 4.45
C GLU A 6 -15.88 1.86 5.09
N TYR A 7 -14.96 2.76 4.73
CA TYR A 7 -13.62 2.84 5.32
C TYR A 7 -13.67 2.97 6.85
N TYR A 8 -14.50 3.89 7.36
CA TYR A 8 -14.64 4.07 8.81
C TYR A 8 -15.34 2.90 9.52
N SER A 9 -16.17 2.16 8.80
CA SER A 9 -16.87 0.98 9.33
C SER A 9 -15.98 -0.25 9.34
N LYS A 10 -15.27 -0.53 8.24
CA LYS A 10 -14.52 -1.77 8.02
C LYS A 10 -13.00 -1.65 8.18
N GLY A 11 -12.48 -0.42 8.17
CA GLY A 11 -11.05 -0.13 8.10
C GLY A 11 -10.47 -0.10 6.68
N PHE A 12 -11.26 -0.44 5.66
CA PHE A 12 -10.85 -0.38 4.25
C PHE A 12 -12.05 -0.14 3.33
N THR A 13 -11.77 0.34 2.12
CA THR A 13 -12.74 0.48 1.03
C THR A 13 -12.06 0.41 -0.33
N HIS A 14 -12.84 0.11 -1.37
CA HIS A 14 -12.39 0.04 -2.76
C HIS A 14 -13.03 1.16 -3.58
N VAL A 15 -12.25 2.19 -3.90
CA VAL A 15 -12.68 3.34 -4.70
C VAL A 15 -12.34 3.09 -6.17
N LYS A 16 -13.37 3.03 -7.01
CA LYS A 16 -13.22 2.64 -8.42
C LYS A 16 -12.96 3.84 -9.33
N ASN A 17 -12.14 3.62 -10.37
CA ASN A 17 -11.88 4.58 -11.45
C ASN A 17 -11.44 5.97 -10.94
N VAL A 18 -10.51 5.98 -9.98
CA VAL A 18 -10.00 7.21 -9.36
C VAL A 18 -8.92 7.85 -10.21
N ILE A 19 -8.02 7.02 -10.74
CA ILE A 19 -6.81 7.48 -11.42
C ILE A 19 -7.14 7.70 -12.90
N PRO A 20 -6.98 8.92 -13.43
CA PRO A 20 -7.13 9.17 -14.86
C PRO A 20 -6.23 8.25 -15.70
N LYS A 21 -6.73 7.78 -16.83
CA LYS A 21 -5.98 6.81 -17.65
C LYS A 21 -4.62 7.32 -18.10
N SER A 22 -4.51 8.62 -18.41
CA SER A 22 -3.24 9.24 -18.76
C SER A 22 -2.23 9.16 -17.64
N ASP A 23 -2.65 9.49 -16.43
CA ASP A 23 -1.81 9.50 -15.25
C ASP A 23 -1.42 8.07 -14.83
N LEU A 24 -2.36 7.14 -14.95
CA LEU A 24 -2.10 5.72 -14.72
C LEU A 24 -0.97 5.19 -15.60
N GLU A 25 -0.98 5.49 -16.90
CA GLU A 25 0.08 5.00 -17.80
C GLU A 25 1.44 5.65 -17.48
N ILE A 26 1.48 6.94 -17.14
CA ILE A 26 2.71 7.61 -16.69
C ILE A 26 3.28 6.95 -15.45
N VAL A 27 2.45 6.74 -14.42
CA VAL A 27 2.88 6.10 -13.17
C VAL A 27 3.32 4.65 -13.42
N ARG A 28 2.61 3.91 -14.29
CA ARG A 28 2.97 2.54 -14.65
C ARG A 28 4.30 2.45 -15.37
N GLU A 29 4.59 3.37 -16.27
CA GLU A 29 5.89 3.44 -16.94
C GLU A 29 7.00 3.76 -15.96
N GLU A 30 6.80 4.72 -15.06
CA GLU A 30 7.76 5.09 -14.04
C GLU A 30 8.07 3.92 -13.08
N VAL A 31 7.05 3.22 -12.65
CA VAL A 31 7.20 2.01 -11.81
C VAL A 31 7.87 0.86 -12.59
N PHE A 32 7.72 0.82 -13.92
CA PHE A 32 8.41 -0.19 -14.74
C PHE A 32 9.92 0.04 -14.81
N LEU A 33 10.37 1.30 -14.67
CA LEU A 33 11.79 1.66 -14.56
C LEU A 33 12.39 1.24 -13.20
N ASP A 34 11.59 0.69 -12.30
CA ASP A 34 11.95 0.18 -11.00
C ASP A 34 13.25 -0.66 -11.03
N GLY A 35 13.40 -1.56 -11.99
CA GLY A 35 14.63 -2.34 -12.15
C GLY A 35 15.89 -1.48 -12.34
N THR A 36 15.78 -0.38 -13.07
CA THR A 36 16.85 0.59 -13.27
C THR A 36 17.16 1.35 -11.98
N TYR A 37 16.14 1.87 -11.33
CA TYR A 37 16.32 2.57 -10.05
C TYR A 37 16.92 1.68 -8.98
N ARG A 38 16.50 0.43 -8.89
CA ARG A 38 17.07 -0.55 -7.97
C ARG A 38 18.55 -0.79 -8.26
N THR A 39 18.88 -1.01 -9.51
CA THR A 39 20.24 -1.35 -9.93
C THR A 39 21.20 -0.15 -9.79
N GLU A 40 20.78 1.01 -10.25
CA GLU A 40 21.63 2.20 -10.26
C GLU A 40 21.76 2.86 -8.89
N ASN A 41 20.70 2.87 -8.11
CA ASN A 41 20.67 3.53 -6.80
C ASN A 41 20.96 2.57 -5.64
N ASN A 42 21.25 1.30 -5.92
CA ASN A 42 21.53 0.27 -4.92
C ASN A 42 20.49 0.24 -3.79
N VAL A 43 19.23 0.29 -4.18
CA VAL A 43 18.08 0.41 -3.26
C VAL A 43 17.82 -0.88 -2.49
N SER A 44 18.44 -1.99 -2.89
CA SER A 44 18.30 -3.25 -2.16
C SER A 44 19.11 -3.23 -0.86
N ASN A 45 18.44 -3.22 0.24
CA ASN A 45 19.04 -3.19 1.58
C ASN A 45 19.05 -4.53 2.29
N GLY A 46 18.76 -5.59 1.70
CA GLY A 46 18.52 -6.83 2.41
C GLY A 46 17.05 -7.01 2.76
N ASP A 47 16.32 -5.96 3.10
CA ASP A 47 14.89 -6.02 3.42
C ASP A 47 14.07 -6.52 2.23
N GLU A 48 14.47 -6.17 1.03
CA GLU A 48 13.92 -6.70 -0.20
C GLU A 48 14.06 -8.22 -0.33
N LYS A 49 15.16 -8.80 0.17
CA LYS A 49 15.37 -10.25 0.19
C LYS A 49 14.49 -10.94 1.22
N ASP A 50 14.22 -10.26 2.32
CA ASP A 50 13.41 -10.81 3.40
C ASP A 50 11.92 -10.86 3.02
N PHE A 51 11.45 -9.90 2.23
CA PHE A 51 10.06 -9.90 1.74
C PHE A 51 9.89 -10.66 0.42
N GLY A 52 10.93 -10.76 -0.39
CA GLY A 52 10.92 -11.54 -1.64
C GLY A 52 9.89 -11.14 -2.69
N ASN A 53 9.17 -10.04 -2.50
CA ASN A 53 8.05 -9.62 -3.32
C ASN A 53 8.32 -8.35 -4.14
N GLY A 54 9.58 -7.94 -4.30
CA GLY A 54 9.86 -6.72 -5.03
C GLY A 54 9.23 -5.48 -4.39
N VAL A 55 9.29 -5.39 -3.09
CA VAL A 55 9.02 -4.14 -2.40
C VAL A 55 10.20 -3.23 -2.66
N TRP A 56 9.94 -2.13 -3.30
CA TRP A 56 10.95 -1.13 -3.54
C TRP A 56 10.92 -0.07 -2.44
N TRP A 57 11.67 -0.36 -1.43
CA TRP A 57 11.78 0.48 -0.25
C TRP A 57 13.16 0.32 0.37
N LYS A 58 13.82 1.39 0.70
CA LYS A 58 15.13 1.40 1.31
C LYS A 58 15.10 2.15 2.62
N GLY A 59 14.71 1.47 3.68
CA GLY A 59 14.53 2.12 4.96
C GLY A 59 13.56 3.28 4.81
N PHE A 60 14.07 4.51 4.89
CA PHE A 60 13.26 5.72 4.64
C PHE A 60 13.48 6.34 3.26
N ASP A 61 14.16 5.65 2.37
CA ASP A 61 14.31 6.08 0.97
C ASP A 61 13.11 5.61 0.17
N MET A 62 12.09 6.41 0.15
CA MET A 62 10.84 6.16 -0.54
C MET A 62 11.00 6.28 -2.06
N ALA A 63 10.08 5.69 -2.83
CA ALA A 63 10.08 5.81 -4.28
C ALA A 63 10.06 7.28 -4.75
N THR A 64 9.35 8.14 -4.04
CA THR A 64 9.29 9.59 -4.29
C THR A 64 10.63 10.31 -4.09
N HIS A 65 11.59 9.74 -3.39
CA HIS A 65 12.93 10.31 -3.25
C HIS A 65 13.79 10.14 -4.50
N VAL A 66 13.53 9.12 -5.29
CA VAL A 66 14.29 8.81 -6.51
C VAL A 66 13.54 9.14 -7.78
N SER A 67 12.21 9.21 -7.73
CA SER A 67 11.36 9.58 -8.86
C SER A 67 10.66 10.92 -8.64
N PRO A 68 11.10 12.00 -9.33
CA PRO A 68 10.37 13.28 -9.33
C PRO A 68 8.93 13.14 -9.83
N ILE A 69 8.66 12.21 -10.75
CA ILE A 69 7.33 11.96 -11.31
C ILE A 69 6.42 11.38 -10.23
N LEU A 70 6.83 10.34 -9.52
CA LEU A 70 6.05 9.77 -8.42
C LEU A 70 5.84 10.80 -7.31
N LYS A 71 6.85 11.62 -7.03
CA LYS A 71 6.72 12.71 -6.05
C LYS A 71 5.64 13.71 -6.44
N GLU A 72 5.56 14.11 -7.70
CA GLU A 72 4.53 15.03 -8.20
C GLU A 72 3.12 14.43 -8.01
N TYR A 73 2.93 13.15 -8.30
CA TYR A 73 1.65 12.48 -8.07
C TYR A 73 1.34 12.32 -6.59
N TYR A 74 2.31 11.98 -5.75
CA TYR A 74 2.13 11.84 -4.31
C TYR A 74 1.71 13.17 -3.64
N GLU A 75 2.25 14.29 -4.13
CA GLU A 75 1.94 15.64 -3.69
C GLU A 75 0.82 16.30 -4.53
N SER A 76 0.08 15.54 -5.33
CA SER A 76 -0.92 16.08 -6.24
C SER A 76 -2.18 16.56 -5.51
N HIS A 77 -2.90 17.48 -6.15
CA HIS A 77 -4.19 17.95 -5.63
C HIS A 77 -5.21 16.82 -5.46
N MET A 78 -5.17 15.80 -6.31
CA MET A 78 -6.02 14.62 -6.18
C MET A 78 -5.75 13.88 -4.87
N MET A 79 -4.48 13.60 -4.58
CA MET A 79 -4.09 12.92 -3.34
C MET A 79 -4.36 13.77 -2.11
N TYR A 80 -4.10 15.08 -2.21
CA TYR A 80 -4.45 16.04 -1.16
C TYR A 80 -5.95 15.99 -0.82
N LYS A 81 -6.80 16.05 -1.83
CA LYS A 81 -8.25 15.98 -1.65
C LYS A 81 -8.69 14.67 -1.02
N MET A 82 -8.17 13.54 -1.50
CA MET A 82 -8.48 12.23 -0.92
C MET A 82 -8.03 12.14 0.54
N ALA A 83 -6.80 12.54 0.83
CA ALA A 83 -6.27 12.51 2.20
C ALA A 83 -7.11 13.35 3.14
N LYS A 84 -7.46 14.58 2.76
CA LYS A 84 -8.33 15.48 3.52
C LYS A 84 -9.70 14.86 3.82
N GLU A 85 -10.33 14.26 2.80
CA GLU A 85 -11.66 13.67 2.94
C GLU A 85 -11.66 12.42 3.83
N PHE A 86 -10.70 11.52 3.63
CA PHE A 86 -10.61 10.28 4.39
C PHE A 86 -10.05 10.47 5.81
N LEU A 87 -9.09 11.36 6.01
CA LEU A 87 -8.60 11.70 7.35
C LEU A 87 -9.53 12.64 8.12
N LYS A 88 -10.52 13.24 7.43
CA LYS A 88 -11.41 14.27 7.99
C LYS A 88 -10.63 15.42 8.66
N SER A 89 -9.53 15.83 8.04
CA SER A 89 -8.62 16.85 8.55
C SER A 89 -8.12 17.74 7.43
N ASP A 90 -8.00 19.02 7.71
CA ASP A 90 -7.30 19.97 6.83
C ASP A 90 -5.78 19.88 6.98
N GLU A 91 -5.31 19.23 8.04
CA GLU A 91 -3.90 19.01 8.33
C GLU A 91 -3.58 17.52 8.32
N PHE A 92 -2.64 17.15 7.49
CA PHE A 92 -2.09 15.80 7.42
C PHE A 92 -0.65 15.85 6.89
N TYR A 93 0.06 14.74 7.01
CA TYR A 93 1.48 14.67 6.74
C TYR A 93 1.80 13.47 5.86
N PHE A 94 2.76 13.63 4.96
CA PHE A 94 3.35 12.52 4.24
C PHE A 94 4.05 11.59 5.24
N PHE A 95 3.90 10.31 5.03
CA PHE A 95 4.50 9.32 5.90
C PHE A 95 5.48 8.42 5.14
N ASN A 96 5.00 7.66 4.20
CA ASN A 96 5.78 6.69 3.43
C ASN A 96 5.17 6.48 2.05
N ASP A 97 5.98 6.02 1.10
CA ASP A 97 5.47 5.44 -0.14
C ASP A 97 6.33 4.25 -0.59
N GLU A 98 5.67 3.27 -1.19
CA GLU A 98 6.29 2.03 -1.61
C GLU A 98 5.76 1.56 -2.95
N ILE A 99 6.66 1.13 -3.84
CA ILE A 99 6.28 0.38 -5.03
C ILE A 99 6.25 -1.10 -4.66
N VAL A 100 5.11 -1.74 -4.84
CA VAL A 100 4.88 -3.14 -4.51
C VAL A 100 4.70 -3.96 -5.77
N ILE A 101 5.68 -4.81 -6.07
CA ILE A 101 5.66 -5.67 -7.24
C ILE A 101 5.64 -7.13 -6.81
N LYS A 102 4.64 -7.86 -7.28
CA LYS A 102 4.67 -9.33 -7.30
C LYS A 102 5.12 -9.78 -8.68
N TYR A 103 6.34 -10.27 -8.77
CA TYR A 103 6.90 -10.72 -10.03
C TYR A 103 6.17 -11.94 -10.59
N ALA A 104 6.24 -12.12 -11.91
CA ALA A 104 5.62 -13.25 -12.59
C ALA A 104 6.18 -14.58 -12.09
N ASN A 105 5.31 -15.55 -11.82
CA ASN A 105 5.66 -16.89 -11.35
C ASN A 105 6.51 -16.91 -10.06
N GLU A 106 6.38 -15.90 -9.23
CA GLU A 106 7.09 -15.84 -7.96
C GLU A 106 6.23 -16.37 -6.82
N PRO A 107 6.74 -17.30 -6.00
CA PRO A 107 6.00 -17.85 -4.87
C PRO A 107 5.90 -16.90 -3.69
N ASN A 108 6.43 -15.70 -3.81
CA ASN A 108 6.52 -14.74 -2.72
C ASN A 108 5.17 -14.16 -2.35
N LYS A 109 4.94 -14.05 -1.07
CA LYS A 109 3.71 -13.58 -0.45
C LYS A 109 4.05 -12.56 0.66
N PHE A 110 3.08 -11.73 1.01
CA PHE A 110 3.19 -10.91 2.22
C PHE A 110 2.47 -11.63 3.36
N MET A 111 3.14 -11.69 4.50
CA MET A 111 2.57 -12.25 5.72
C MET A 111 1.38 -11.42 6.22
N LEU A 112 0.61 -12.02 7.09
CA LEU A 112 -0.47 -11.37 7.82
C LEU A 112 0.10 -10.30 8.76
N HIS A 113 -0.25 -9.02 8.53
CA HIS A 113 0.31 -7.88 9.26
C HIS A 113 -0.62 -6.66 9.23
N THR A 114 -0.27 -5.66 10.00
CA THR A 114 -0.78 -4.29 9.88
C THR A 114 0.37 -3.35 9.52
N ASP A 115 0.12 -2.32 8.69
CA ASP A 115 1.17 -1.37 8.31
C ASP A 115 1.68 -0.57 9.53
N ALA A 116 0.82 -0.32 10.51
CA ALA A 116 1.17 0.45 11.71
C ALA A 116 2.26 -0.21 12.56
N GLU A 117 2.46 -1.53 12.46
CA GLU A 117 3.50 -2.26 13.20
C GLU A 117 4.91 -1.91 12.75
N TYR A 118 5.04 -1.54 11.49
CA TYR A 118 6.32 -1.16 10.88
C TYR A 118 6.59 0.35 10.95
N GLY A 119 5.66 1.12 11.51
CA GLY A 119 5.82 2.56 11.70
C GLY A 119 6.82 2.89 12.81
N PRO A 120 7.42 4.07 12.79
CA PRO A 120 8.40 4.49 13.81
C PRO A 120 7.79 4.65 15.19
N GLN A 121 6.48 4.69 15.31
CA GLN A 121 5.75 4.86 16.56
C GLN A 121 4.50 3.96 16.60
N PRO A 122 4.66 2.64 16.60
CA PRO A 122 3.54 1.69 16.47
C PRO A 122 2.51 1.77 17.61
N ASN A 123 2.91 2.31 18.76
CA ASN A 123 2.06 2.41 19.95
C ASN A 123 1.28 3.73 20.05
N LEU A 124 1.47 4.68 19.12
CA LEU A 124 0.71 5.93 19.14
C LEU A 124 -0.64 5.73 18.48
N ASP A 125 -1.66 6.27 19.13
CA ASP A 125 -3.01 6.32 18.56
C ASP A 125 -3.14 7.53 17.63
N PHE A 126 -2.73 7.36 16.38
CA PHE A 126 -2.90 8.35 15.33
C PHE A 126 -3.50 7.70 14.08
N HIS A 127 -4.12 8.52 13.26
CA HIS A 127 -4.69 8.04 12.02
C HIS A 127 -3.59 7.88 10.97
N HIS A 128 -3.33 6.65 10.57
CA HIS A 128 -2.44 6.25 9.48
C HIS A 128 -3.31 5.64 8.37
N ILE A 129 -3.21 6.17 7.18
CA ILE A 129 -4.00 5.76 6.02
C ILE A 129 -3.10 5.43 4.83
N ASN A 130 -3.45 4.39 4.11
CA ASN A 130 -2.80 3.98 2.89
C ASN A 130 -3.77 4.16 1.71
N PHE A 131 -3.33 4.87 0.68
CA PHE A 131 -3.96 4.92 -0.64
C PHE A 131 -3.16 4.03 -1.57
N TYR A 132 -3.65 2.83 -1.80
CA TYR A 132 -2.99 1.80 -2.58
C TYR A 132 -3.45 1.90 -4.03
N TRP A 133 -2.62 2.50 -4.86
CA TRP A 133 -2.88 2.68 -6.29
C TRP A 133 -2.71 1.36 -7.02
N ILE A 134 -3.76 0.94 -7.71
CA ILE A 134 -3.78 -0.31 -8.45
C ILE A 134 -3.27 -0.08 -9.87
N LEU A 135 -2.07 -0.55 -10.14
CA LEU A 135 -1.38 -0.34 -11.42
C LEU A 135 -1.59 -1.48 -12.42
N ASP A 136 -1.92 -2.67 -11.94
CA ASP A 136 -2.35 -3.82 -12.74
C ASP A 136 -3.63 -4.41 -12.14
N ASP A 137 -4.43 -5.11 -12.94
CA ASP A 137 -5.63 -5.79 -12.46
C ASP A 137 -5.26 -6.87 -11.43
N PHE A 138 -5.92 -6.89 -10.29
CA PHE A 138 -5.77 -7.98 -9.32
C PHE A 138 -6.75 -9.11 -9.63
N THR A 139 -6.27 -10.34 -9.50
CA THR A 139 -7.04 -11.56 -9.72
C THR A 139 -6.78 -12.56 -8.60
N ASP A 140 -7.55 -13.63 -8.56
CA ASP A 140 -7.37 -14.76 -7.66
C ASP A 140 -6.01 -15.47 -7.80
N LYS A 141 -5.27 -15.23 -8.91
CA LYS A 141 -4.03 -15.94 -9.25
C LYS A 141 -2.77 -15.09 -9.23
N ASN A 142 -2.91 -13.75 -9.20
CA ASN A 142 -1.74 -12.86 -9.32
C ASN A 142 -1.38 -12.11 -8.03
N GLY A 143 -1.76 -12.64 -6.89
CA GLY A 143 -1.39 -12.06 -5.61
C GLY A 143 -2.41 -11.04 -5.09
N ALA A 144 -3.69 -11.38 -5.14
CA ALA A 144 -4.75 -10.59 -4.51
C ALA A 144 -4.48 -10.36 -3.02
N ILE A 145 -5.06 -9.29 -2.49
CA ILE A 145 -4.99 -8.94 -1.08
C ILE A 145 -6.29 -9.31 -0.40
N ARG A 146 -6.17 -9.80 0.82
CA ARG A 146 -7.29 -10.08 1.70
C ARG A 146 -7.20 -9.20 2.94
N PHE A 147 -8.30 -8.55 3.30
CA PHE A 147 -8.41 -7.65 4.43
C PHE A 147 -9.36 -8.22 5.47
N GLN A 148 -9.06 -8.00 6.75
CA GLN A 148 -9.99 -8.28 7.83
C GLN A 148 -10.79 -7.01 8.17
N ASP A 149 -12.10 -7.17 8.35
CA ASP A 149 -12.97 -6.13 8.87
C ASP A 149 -12.55 -5.78 10.32
N ILE A 150 -12.26 -4.51 10.59
CA ILE A 150 -11.78 -4.06 11.91
C ILE A 150 -12.81 -4.21 13.04
N ARG A 151 -14.07 -4.51 12.70
CA ARG A 151 -15.14 -4.80 13.70
C ARG A 151 -15.05 -6.22 14.25
N GLU A 152 -14.34 -7.09 13.56
CA GLU A 152 -14.10 -8.46 14.00
C GLU A 152 -13.03 -8.50 15.10
N GLU A 153 -13.05 -9.56 15.89
CA GLU A 153 -12.01 -9.79 16.88
C GLU A 153 -10.64 -9.86 16.20
N ARG A 154 -9.73 -9.02 16.66
CA ARG A 154 -8.38 -8.98 16.11
C ARG A 154 -7.68 -10.32 16.32
N VAL A 155 -7.13 -10.85 15.25
CA VAL A 155 -6.28 -12.02 15.32
C VAL A 155 -4.98 -11.68 16.05
N THR A 156 -4.62 -12.51 17.01
CA THR A 156 -3.38 -12.35 17.79
C THR A 156 -2.18 -13.03 17.17
N GLU A 157 -2.41 -13.92 16.19
CA GLU A 157 -1.37 -14.65 15.48
C GLU A 157 -0.97 -13.87 14.22
N GLU A 158 -0.25 -12.78 14.41
CA GLU A 158 0.35 -12.00 13.34
C GLU A 158 1.58 -12.73 12.75
N ASN A 159 2.05 -12.26 11.60
CA ASN A 159 3.20 -12.84 10.87
C ASN A 159 2.98 -14.25 10.28
N LEU A 160 1.73 -14.63 10.05
CA LEU A 160 1.42 -15.85 9.34
C LEU A 160 1.66 -15.70 7.82
N TRP A 161 2.29 -16.71 7.23
CA TRP A 161 2.50 -16.82 5.79
C TRP A 161 1.43 -17.72 5.17
N LEU A 162 0.45 -17.11 4.51
CA LEU A 162 -0.73 -17.79 3.96
C LEU A 162 -0.62 -17.97 2.45
N ASP A 163 -0.99 -19.15 1.95
CA ASP A 163 -1.04 -19.49 0.54
C ASP A 163 -2.47 -19.45 -0.02
N HIS A 164 -2.59 -19.70 -1.32
CA HIS A 164 -3.89 -19.87 -1.95
C HIS A 164 -4.65 -21.05 -1.30
N GLY A 165 -5.86 -20.73 -0.82
CA GLY A 165 -6.71 -21.72 -0.18
C GLY A 165 -6.56 -21.81 1.34
N ASP A 166 -5.54 -21.18 1.92
CA ASP A 166 -5.43 -21.07 3.36
C ASP A 166 -6.53 -20.16 3.90
N GLU A 167 -7.12 -20.57 5.03
CA GLU A 167 -8.05 -19.72 5.75
C GLU A 167 -7.33 -19.08 6.94
N PRO A 168 -7.24 -17.74 6.97
CA PRO A 168 -6.67 -17.05 8.12
C PRO A 168 -7.55 -17.23 9.34
N PRO A 169 -6.98 -17.17 10.55
CA PRO A 169 -7.76 -17.23 11.77
C PRO A 169 -8.71 -16.03 11.88
N GLY A 170 -9.78 -16.18 12.65
CA GLY A 170 -10.80 -15.15 12.85
C GLY A 170 -11.82 -15.04 11.71
N GLY A 171 -12.70 -14.05 11.82
CA GLY A 171 -13.76 -13.77 10.84
C GLY A 171 -13.55 -12.48 10.05
N GLY A 172 -14.53 -12.14 9.20
CA GLY A 172 -14.59 -10.85 8.52
C GLY A 172 -13.58 -10.64 7.38
N TRP A 173 -13.06 -11.71 6.83
CA TRP A 173 -12.09 -11.63 5.74
C TRP A 173 -12.75 -11.43 4.37
N GLU A 174 -12.29 -10.37 3.66
CA GLU A 174 -12.73 -10.06 2.30
C GLU A 174 -11.56 -10.07 1.32
N TRP A 175 -11.70 -10.80 0.21
CA TRP A 175 -10.82 -10.66 -0.94
C TRP A 175 -11.18 -9.44 -1.76
N LEU A 176 -10.19 -8.64 -2.14
CA LEU A 176 -10.37 -7.56 -3.11
C LEU A 176 -9.70 -7.90 -4.45
N TYR A 177 -10.46 -7.65 -5.52
CA TYR A 177 -10.00 -7.82 -6.91
C TYR A 177 -10.12 -6.50 -7.68
N PRO A 178 -9.42 -5.45 -7.23
CA PRO A 178 -9.49 -4.14 -7.87
C PRO A 178 -8.90 -4.17 -9.28
N LYS A 179 -9.32 -3.22 -10.09
CA LYS A 179 -8.83 -3.02 -11.45
C LYS A 179 -7.80 -1.90 -11.49
N LYS A 180 -6.92 -1.94 -12.47
CA LYS A 180 -5.97 -0.84 -12.70
C LYS A 180 -6.71 0.50 -12.85
N GLY A 181 -6.22 1.52 -12.16
CA GLY A 181 -6.89 2.82 -12.04
C GLY A 181 -7.81 2.96 -10.84
N ASP A 182 -8.06 1.88 -10.10
CA ASP A 182 -8.73 1.93 -8.81
C ASP A 182 -7.74 2.30 -7.70
N VAL A 183 -8.26 2.69 -6.54
CA VAL A 183 -7.51 2.87 -5.30
C VAL A 183 -8.17 2.04 -4.20
N VAL A 184 -7.40 1.21 -3.53
CA VAL A 184 -7.83 0.59 -2.28
C VAL A 184 -7.35 1.48 -1.13
N VAL A 185 -8.28 1.92 -0.30
CA VAL A 185 -7.99 2.78 0.85
C VAL A 185 -8.11 1.94 2.12
N PHE A 186 -7.09 1.92 2.95
CA PHE A 186 -7.14 1.18 4.21
C PHE A 186 -6.37 1.86 5.34
N SER A 187 -6.81 1.60 6.56
CA SER A 187 -6.15 2.07 7.77
C SER A 187 -4.86 1.29 8.02
N GLY A 188 -3.83 1.96 8.51
CA GLY A 188 -2.62 1.29 8.97
C GLY A 188 -2.87 0.23 10.05
N LYS A 189 -4.02 0.26 10.70
CA LYS A 189 -4.46 -0.75 11.71
C LYS A 189 -5.23 -1.93 11.11
N THR A 190 -5.53 -1.90 9.80
CA THR A 190 -6.27 -2.97 9.14
C THR A 190 -5.37 -4.16 8.86
N LEU A 191 -5.73 -5.31 9.41
CA LEU A 191 -5.00 -6.55 9.22
C LEU A 191 -5.19 -7.06 7.79
N HIS A 192 -4.10 -7.40 7.12
CA HIS A 192 -4.15 -7.85 5.73
C HIS A 192 -2.96 -8.74 5.36
N TYR A 193 -3.10 -9.44 4.26
CA TYR A 193 -2.04 -10.25 3.66
C TYR A 193 -2.25 -10.39 2.15
N SER A 194 -1.24 -10.87 1.44
CA SER A 194 -1.39 -11.19 0.02
C SER A 194 -0.70 -12.50 -0.35
N VAL A 195 -1.36 -13.25 -1.23
CA VAL A 195 -0.91 -14.56 -1.72
C VAL A 195 0.09 -14.43 -2.87
N PRO A 196 0.78 -15.52 -3.27
CA PRO A 196 1.72 -15.52 -4.39
C PRO A 196 1.12 -15.06 -5.72
N ASN A 197 1.99 -14.62 -6.64
CA ASN A 197 1.64 -14.42 -8.05
C ASN A 197 2.01 -15.65 -8.87
N LEU A 198 1.01 -16.43 -9.25
CA LEU A 198 1.17 -17.65 -10.04
C LEU A 198 0.97 -17.43 -11.55
N THR A 199 0.97 -16.18 -12.00
CA THR A 199 0.75 -15.83 -13.40
C THR A 199 2.07 -15.45 -14.10
N ASN A 200 2.04 -15.43 -15.44
CA ASN A 200 3.18 -15.03 -16.27
C ASN A 200 3.37 -13.50 -16.35
N GLY A 201 2.53 -12.70 -15.71
CA GLY A 201 2.60 -11.25 -15.69
C GLY A 201 2.94 -10.71 -14.30
N HIS A 202 3.64 -9.58 -14.24
CA HIS A 202 3.84 -8.86 -12.98
C HIS A 202 2.54 -8.23 -12.48
N ARG A 203 2.41 -8.07 -11.19
CA ARG A 203 1.32 -7.34 -10.54
C ARG A 203 1.91 -6.20 -9.71
N ARG A 204 1.66 -4.98 -10.13
CA ARG A 204 2.22 -3.76 -9.54
C ARG A 204 1.13 -2.97 -8.82
N ALA A 205 1.53 -2.35 -7.73
CA ALA A 205 0.78 -1.34 -7.02
C ALA A 205 1.74 -0.31 -6.43
N TRP A 206 1.21 0.85 -6.07
CA TRP A 206 1.95 1.89 -5.39
C TRP A 206 1.20 2.31 -4.13
N SER A 207 1.84 2.11 -2.98
CA SER A 207 1.33 2.44 -1.65
C SER A 207 1.72 3.86 -1.31
N CYS A 208 0.74 4.75 -1.12
CA CYS A 208 0.95 6.13 -0.69
C CYS A 208 0.34 6.33 0.69
N GLN A 209 1.17 6.61 1.69
CA GLN A 209 0.76 6.63 3.08
C GLN A 209 0.82 8.03 3.68
N TYR A 210 -0.20 8.37 4.45
CA TYR A 210 -0.35 9.66 5.12
C TYR A 210 -0.76 9.48 6.58
N THR A 211 -0.47 10.48 7.41
CA THR A 211 -0.79 10.46 8.84
C THR A 211 -1.45 11.76 9.29
N SER A 212 -2.26 11.67 10.34
CA SER A 212 -2.92 12.83 10.94
C SER A 212 -2.00 13.66 11.85
N ILE A 213 -0.82 13.15 12.20
CA ILE A 213 0.17 13.84 13.01
C ILE A 213 1.54 13.76 12.35
N PRO A 214 2.45 14.74 12.57
CA PRO A 214 3.81 14.63 12.10
C PRO A 214 4.56 13.52 12.85
N ILE A 215 5.21 12.64 12.10
CA ILE A 215 6.09 11.63 12.66
C ILE A 215 7.52 12.15 12.54
N GLY A 216 8.06 12.66 13.64
CA GLY A 216 9.39 13.25 13.69
C GLY A 216 10.50 12.25 13.35
N ASN A 217 11.65 12.76 12.90
CA ASN A 217 12.86 12.01 12.56
C ASN A 217 12.80 11.12 11.32
N LEU A 218 11.81 11.25 10.48
CA LEU A 218 11.84 10.62 9.16
C LEU A 218 12.74 11.43 8.22
N PRO A 219 13.56 10.80 7.41
CA PRO A 219 14.35 11.49 6.38
C PRO A 219 13.49 12.16 5.32
N TYR A 220 12.27 11.72 5.15
CA TYR A 220 11.27 12.37 4.33
C TYR A 220 10.72 13.57 5.09
N ASP A 221 10.83 14.73 4.44
CA ASP A 221 10.35 15.98 5.02
C ASP A 221 8.82 15.93 5.12
N ASN A 222 8.31 15.68 6.32
CA ASN A 222 6.87 15.68 6.62
C ASN A 222 6.31 17.09 6.41
N LYS A 223 6.05 17.43 5.15
CA LYS A 223 5.45 18.71 4.80
C LYS A 223 3.99 18.70 5.19
N LYS A 224 3.61 19.74 5.89
CA LYS A 224 2.22 20.04 6.15
C LYS A 224 1.60 20.60 4.87
N HIS A 225 0.47 20.06 4.46
CA HIS A 225 -0.36 20.56 3.37
C HIS A 225 -1.45 21.49 3.83
#